data_1c9bd9043831c76b78d2ca4b3bca65cc
#
_entry.id   1c9bd9043831c76b78d2ca4b3bca65cc
#
_cell.length_a   1.000
_cell.length_b   1.000
_cell.length_c   1.000
_cell.angle_alpha   90.00
_cell.angle_beta   90.00
_cell.angle_gamma   90.00
#
_symmetry.space_group_name_H-M   'P 1'
#
loop_
_entity.id
_entity.type
_entity.pdbx_description
1 polymer ?
#
loop_
_entity_poly.entity_id
_entity_poly.type
_entity_poly.pdbx_seq_one_letter_code
_entity_poly.pdbx_strand_id
1 'polypeptide(L)'
;DTYVVTMTAWGPFTLGARLVGEEAMMKATFKKPAFVEKVVDFAADVLIHLYEPLVADKTLEVISLADPTASGDLISKKQFEKFAVPALKKFTDWAKSRGVHTLVHICGNTTDRLDLFPLTGASCISLDHKTDIAKAKEALHGKMCFGGNVDPVKIMLNGSVQDVETTCTEVIKAAGTDGGFVLMPGCDIPPTVPYDNIRKFIQTAHEWKM
;
A
#
# COMPACT_ATOMS: atom_id res chain seq x y z
N ASP A 1 11.87 -20.78 9.06
CA ASP A 1 11.50 -19.51 8.40
C ASP A 1 10.14 -19.70 7.75
N THR A 2 9.22 -18.77 7.96
CA THR A 2 7.90 -18.80 7.35
C THR A 2 7.89 -17.80 6.21
N TYR A 3 7.51 -18.25 5.01
CA TYR A 3 7.33 -17.41 3.85
C TYR A 3 5.84 -17.24 3.58
N VAL A 4 5.44 -16.01 3.26
CA VAL A 4 4.07 -15.69 2.85
C VAL A 4 4.05 -15.52 1.34
N VAL A 5 3.21 -16.30 0.66
CA VAL A 5 3.01 -16.16 -0.78
C VAL A 5 1.97 -15.08 -1.04
N THR A 6 2.33 -14.11 -1.87
CA THR A 6 1.43 -13.02 -2.27
C THR A 6 1.50 -12.80 -3.78
N MET A 7 0.42 -12.26 -4.34
CA MET A 7 0.37 -11.76 -5.71
C MET A 7 -0.09 -10.30 -5.68
N THR A 8 0.57 -9.45 -6.47
CA THR A 8 0.23 -8.03 -6.57
C THR A 8 -0.50 -7.73 -7.88
N ALA A 9 -1.60 -6.99 -7.81
CA ALA A 9 -2.29 -6.41 -8.96
C ALA A 9 -2.49 -4.90 -8.76
N TRP A 10 -2.92 -4.21 -9.82
CA TRP A 10 -3.36 -2.82 -9.69
C TRP A 10 -4.60 -2.73 -8.83
N GLY A 11 -4.66 -1.74 -7.94
CA GLY A 11 -5.87 -1.44 -7.18
C GLY A 11 -7.02 -0.94 -8.07
N PRO A 12 -8.27 -0.91 -7.55
CA PRO A 12 -9.45 -0.64 -8.38
C PRO A 12 -9.43 0.71 -9.08
N PHE A 13 -8.92 1.77 -8.44
CA PHE A 13 -8.86 3.08 -9.06
C PHE A 13 -7.84 3.13 -10.19
N THR A 14 -6.66 2.54 -9.98
CA THR A 14 -5.62 2.44 -11.01
C THR A 14 -6.05 1.55 -12.15
N LEU A 15 -6.62 0.38 -11.87
CA LEU A 15 -7.12 -0.52 -12.91
C LEU A 15 -8.19 0.18 -13.75
N GLY A 16 -9.15 0.87 -13.11
CA GLY A 16 -10.15 1.67 -13.79
C GLY A 16 -9.53 2.78 -14.66
N ALA A 17 -8.53 3.48 -14.15
CA ALA A 17 -7.81 4.50 -14.91
C ALA A 17 -7.07 3.92 -16.12
N ARG A 18 -6.49 2.72 -16.00
CA ARG A 18 -5.84 2.00 -17.11
C ARG A 18 -6.85 1.59 -18.18
N LEU A 19 -8.04 1.16 -17.80
CA LEU A 19 -9.09 0.73 -18.73
C LEU A 19 -9.66 1.88 -19.57
N VAL A 20 -9.84 3.07 -18.98
CA VAL A 20 -10.47 4.21 -19.66
C VAL A 20 -9.49 5.28 -20.13
N GLY A 21 -8.21 5.15 -19.77
CA GLY A 21 -7.16 6.14 -19.97
C GLY A 21 -7.04 7.08 -18.78
N GLU A 22 -5.82 7.22 -18.26
CA GLU A 22 -5.53 7.95 -17.01
C GLU A 22 -6.00 9.42 -17.07
N GLU A 23 -5.69 10.12 -18.16
CA GLU A 23 -6.12 11.52 -18.34
C GLU A 23 -7.65 11.64 -18.39
N ALA A 24 -8.31 10.72 -19.10
CA ALA A 24 -9.77 10.68 -19.19
C ALA A 24 -10.40 10.40 -17.83
N MET A 25 -9.82 9.48 -17.06
CA MET A 25 -10.26 9.16 -15.70
C MET A 25 -10.13 10.36 -14.78
N MET A 26 -8.98 11.05 -14.77
CA MET A 26 -8.77 12.25 -13.95
C MET A 26 -9.79 13.35 -14.29
N LYS A 27 -10.04 13.62 -15.58
CA LYS A 27 -11.08 14.57 -16.00
C LYS A 27 -12.48 14.14 -15.58
N ALA A 28 -12.77 12.84 -15.63
CA ALA A 28 -14.07 12.28 -15.27
C ALA A 28 -14.38 12.41 -13.78
N THR A 29 -13.38 12.39 -12.90
CA THR A 29 -13.59 12.60 -11.45
C THR A 29 -14.33 13.91 -11.13
N PHE A 30 -14.15 14.93 -11.98
CA PHE A 30 -14.84 16.23 -11.86
C PHE A 30 -16.12 16.31 -12.70
N LYS A 31 -16.06 15.81 -13.96
CA LYS A 31 -17.13 16.04 -14.93
C LYS A 31 -18.19 14.94 -14.96
N LYS A 32 -17.84 13.73 -14.58
CA LYS A 32 -18.70 12.54 -14.67
C LYS A 32 -18.50 11.60 -13.48
N PRO A 33 -18.73 12.05 -12.23
CA PRO A 33 -18.43 11.26 -11.04
C PRO A 33 -19.15 9.91 -11.02
N ALA A 34 -20.40 9.83 -11.41
CA ALA A 34 -21.16 8.58 -11.49
C ALA A 34 -20.56 7.56 -12.51
N PHE A 35 -19.89 8.03 -13.54
CA PHE A 35 -19.14 7.16 -14.44
C PHE A 35 -17.89 6.58 -13.75
N VAL A 36 -17.16 7.43 -13.02
CA VAL A 36 -15.97 6.98 -12.25
C VAL A 36 -16.37 5.92 -11.22
N GLU A 37 -17.44 6.15 -10.47
CA GLU A 37 -17.97 5.18 -9.49
C GLU A 37 -18.24 3.81 -10.15
N LYS A 38 -18.87 3.80 -11.31
CA LYS A 38 -19.13 2.54 -12.06
C LYS A 38 -17.84 1.87 -12.55
N VAL A 39 -16.87 2.65 -13.02
CA VAL A 39 -15.59 2.11 -13.51
C VAL A 39 -14.79 1.47 -12.38
N VAL A 40 -14.68 2.14 -11.22
CA VAL A 40 -13.90 1.59 -10.10
C VAL A 40 -14.62 0.40 -9.43
N ASP A 41 -15.97 0.42 -9.41
CA ASP A 41 -16.76 -0.72 -8.94
C ASP A 41 -16.57 -1.95 -9.85
N PHE A 42 -16.64 -1.76 -11.16
CA PHE A 42 -16.34 -2.81 -12.15
C PHE A 42 -14.89 -3.32 -12.01
N ALA A 43 -13.93 -2.42 -11.82
CA ALA A 43 -12.53 -2.80 -11.60
C ALA A 43 -12.36 -3.67 -10.34
N ALA A 44 -13.09 -3.36 -9.27
CA ALA A 44 -13.11 -4.20 -8.07
C ALA A 44 -13.68 -5.61 -8.37
N ASP A 45 -14.75 -5.72 -9.18
CA ASP A 45 -15.31 -7.02 -9.60
C ASP A 45 -14.30 -7.82 -10.43
N VAL A 46 -13.59 -7.16 -11.35
CA VAL A 46 -12.53 -7.81 -12.15
C VAL A 46 -11.44 -8.38 -11.23
N LEU A 47 -11.02 -7.64 -10.22
CA LEU A 47 -10.02 -8.11 -9.25
C LEU A 47 -10.54 -9.30 -8.43
N ILE A 48 -11.77 -9.25 -7.97
CA ILE A 48 -12.40 -10.37 -7.26
C ILE A 48 -12.38 -11.63 -8.14
N HIS A 49 -12.79 -11.53 -9.39
CA HIS A 49 -12.77 -12.68 -10.31
C HIS A 49 -11.36 -13.18 -10.62
N LEU A 50 -10.38 -12.28 -10.69
CA LEU A 50 -8.98 -12.65 -10.90
C LEU A 50 -8.43 -13.48 -9.73
N TYR A 51 -8.74 -13.08 -8.50
CA TYR A 51 -8.19 -13.71 -7.30
C TYR A 51 -9.01 -14.90 -6.80
N GLU A 52 -10.29 -15.02 -7.14
CA GLU A 52 -11.17 -16.09 -6.66
C GLU A 52 -10.58 -17.49 -6.81
N PRO A 53 -10.03 -17.93 -7.98
CA PRO A 53 -9.46 -19.26 -8.10
C PRO A 53 -8.23 -19.46 -7.21
N LEU A 54 -7.37 -18.45 -7.07
CA LEU A 54 -6.14 -18.54 -6.26
C LEU A 54 -6.44 -18.60 -4.76
N VAL A 55 -7.50 -17.92 -4.35
CA VAL A 55 -7.97 -17.94 -2.95
C VAL A 55 -8.70 -19.25 -2.65
N ALA A 56 -9.51 -19.76 -3.57
CA ALA A 56 -10.22 -21.04 -3.43
C ALA A 56 -9.24 -22.21 -3.24
N ASP A 57 -8.12 -22.20 -3.96
CA ASP A 57 -7.07 -23.21 -3.85
C ASP A 57 -6.16 -23.03 -2.63
N LYS A 58 -6.40 -21.99 -1.81
CA LYS A 58 -5.55 -21.61 -0.67
C LYS A 58 -4.07 -21.39 -1.03
N THR A 59 -3.83 -20.96 -2.26
CA THR A 59 -2.48 -20.63 -2.76
C THR A 59 -1.97 -19.33 -2.18
N LEU A 60 -2.86 -18.37 -1.87
CA LEU A 60 -2.53 -17.06 -1.35
C LEU A 60 -3.04 -16.88 0.09
N GLU A 61 -2.17 -16.41 0.95
CA GLU A 61 -2.50 -15.98 2.32
C GLU A 61 -2.71 -14.48 2.41
N VAL A 62 -2.04 -13.73 1.52
CA VAL A 62 -2.10 -12.28 1.42
C VAL A 62 -2.27 -11.86 -0.03
N ILE A 63 -3.17 -10.94 -0.28
CA ILE A 63 -3.31 -10.27 -1.57
C ILE A 63 -2.75 -8.86 -1.46
N SER A 64 -1.84 -8.49 -2.37
CA SER A 64 -1.31 -7.14 -2.48
C SER A 64 -1.98 -6.37 -3.62
N LEU A 65 -2.39 -5.14 -3.36
CA LEU A 65 -2.89 -4.21 -4.37
C LEU A 65 -2.02 -2.96 -4.39
N ALA A 66 -1.60 -2.51 -5.57
CA ALA A 66 -0.94 -1.22 -5.78
C ALA A 66 -1.90 -0.25 -6.49
N ASP A 67 -2.25 0.86 -5.83
CA ASP A 67 -3.21 1.83 -6.36
C ASP A 67 -2.61 3.24 -6.53
N PRO A 68 -1.51 3.38 -7.33
CA PRO A 68 -0.75 4.62 -7.42
C PRO A 68 -1.53 5.81 -7.95
N THR A 69 -2.54 5.61 -8.80
CA THR A 69 -3.36 6.73 -9.29
C THR A 69 -4.33 7.27 -8.25
N ALA A 70 -4.54 6.55 -7.13
CA ALA A 70 -5.27 7.03 -5.96
C ALA A 70 -4.42 7.91 -5.02
N SER A 71 -3.21 8.27 -5.45
CA SER A 71 -2.25 9.12 -4.73
C SER A 71 -2.76 10.52 -4.44
N GLY A 72 -2.25 11.11 -3.36
CA GLY A 72 -2.42 12.53 -3.05
C GLY A 72 -1.80 13.47 -4.09
N ASP A 73 -0.85 12.98 -4.86
CA ASP A 73 -0.24 13.71 -5.96
C ASP A 73 -1.17 13.84 -7.19
N LEU A 74 -2.22 13.01 -7.31
CA LEU A 74 -3.10 12.93 -8.48
C LEU A 74 -4.57 13.28 -8.18
N ILE A 75 -5.11 12.83 -7.05
CA ILE A 75 -6.50 13.08 -6.66
C ILE A 75 -6.60 13.66 -5.25
N SER A 76 -7.58 14.52 -5.04
CA SER A 76 -7.85 15.10 -3.73
C SER A 76 -8.31 14.06 -2.70
N LYS A 77 -8.17 14.36 -1.40
CA LYS A 77 -8.71 13.54 -0.31
C LYS A 77 -10.20 13.21 -0.51
N LYS A 78 -11.02 14.21 -0.93
CA LYS A 78 -12.45 14.00 -1.19
C LYS A 78 -12.71 13.01 -2.34
N GLN A 79 -11.89 13.06 -3.39
CA GLN A 79 -12.00 12.11 -4.50
C GLN A 79 -11.55 10.70 -4.09
N PHE A 80 -10.50 10.60 -3.29
CA PHE A 80 -10.08 9.33 -2.70
C PHE A 80 -11.19 8.71 -1.85
N GLU A 81 -11.77 9.48 -0.94
CA GLU A 81 -12.88 9.05 -0.09
C GLU A 81 -14.10 8.60 -0.92
N LYS A 82 -14.40 9.35 -1.98
CA LYS A 82 -15.56 9.08 -2.83
C LYS A 82 -15.40 7.88 -3.74
N PHE A 83 -14.23 7.70 -4.36
CA PHE A 83 -14.03 6.73 -5.43
C PHE A 83 -13.17 5.53 -5.03
N ALA A 84 -12.03 5.77 -4.37
CA ALA A 84 -11.10 4.71 -4.06
C ALA A 84 -11.53 3.89 -2.83
N VAL A 85 -11.95 4.57 -1.75
CA VAL A 85 -12.34 3.90 -0.51
C VAL A 85 -13.45 2.86 -0.72
N PRO A 86 -14.59 3.15 -1.39
CA PRO A 86 -15.65 2.16 -1.56
C PRO A 86 -15.22 0.97 -2.41
N ALA A 87 -14.44 1.20 -3.47
CA ALA A 87 -13.98 0.14 -4.34
C ALA A 87 -12.93 -0.76 -3.67
N LEU A 88 -11.99 -0.17 -2.94
CA LEU A 88 -11.05 -0.92 -2.09
C LEU A 88 -11.81 -1.72 -1.04
N LYS A 89 -12.77 -1.09 -0.35
CA LYS A 89 -13.58 -1.77 0.67
C LYS A 89 -14.34 -2.97 0.11
N LYS A 90 -14.96 -2.85 -1.06
CA LYS A 90 -15.65 -3.97 -1.73
C LYS A 90 -14.71 -5.17 -1.91
N PHE A 91 -13.48 -4.92 -2.40
CA PHE A 91 -12.48 -5.96 -2.61
C PHE A 91 -11.97 -6.54 -1.27
N THR A 92 -11.65 -5.70 -0.31
CA THR A 92 -11.12 -6.15 0.99
C THR A 92 -12.15 -6.90 1.83
N ASP A 93 -13.43 -6.50 1.78
CA ASP A 93 -14.52 -7.24 2.43
C ASP A 93 -14.69 -8.64 1.81
N TRP A 94 -14.59 -8.76 0.48
CA TRP A 94 -14.58 -10.06 -0.19
C TRP A 94 -13.37 -10.90 0.27
N ALA A 95 -12.15 -10.36 0.24
CA ALA A 95 -10.94 -11.08 0.66
C ALA A 95 -11.05 -11.55 2.12
N LYS A 96 -11.53 -10.67 3.01
CA LYS A 96 -11.77 -10.99 4.41
C LYS A 96 -12.79 -12.12 4.58
N SER A 97 -13.86 -12.16 3.77
CA SER A 97 -14.86 -13.22 3.79
C SER A 97 -14.29 -14.60 3.40
N ARG A 98 -13.17 -14.60 2.69
CA ARG A 98 -12.39 -15.80 2.30
C ARG A 98 -11.26 -16.13 3.28
N GLY A 99 -11.08 -15.34 4.35
CA GLY A 99 -10.01 -15.52 5.33
C GLY A 99 -8.63 -15.09 4.84
N VAL A 100 -8.56 -14.23 3.79
CA VAL A 100 -7.30 -13.75 3.20
C VAL A 100 -7.05 -12.31 3.62
N HIS A 101 -5.81 -12.02 4.00
CA HIS A 101 -5.37 -10.68 4.35
C HIS A 101 -5.08 -9.84 3.10
N THR A 102 -5.23 -8.53 3.23
CA THR A 102 -4.97 -7.60 2.14
C THR A 102 -3.92 -6.57 2.54
N LEU A 103 -2.95 -6.36 1.65
CA LEU A 103 -1.97 -5.28 1.70
C LEU A 103 -2.29 -4.30 0.57
N VAL A 104 -2.51 -3.03 0.89
CA VAL A 104 -2.74 -1.98 -0.11
C VAL A 104 -1.57 -1.02 -0.11
N HIS A 105 -0.95 -0.80 -1.27
CA HIS A 105 0.09 0.20 -1.46
C HIS A 105 -0.43 1.37 -2.29
N ILE A 106 -0.17 2.58 -1.83
CA ILE A 106 -0.45 3.82 -2.57
C ILE A 106 0.82 4.65 -2.62
N CYS A 107 1.37 4.81 -3.83
CA CYS A 107 2.54 5.64 -4.05
C CYS A 107 2.26 7.13 -3.76
N GLY A 108 3.32 7.89 -3.51
CA GLY A 108 3.25 9.33 -3.32
C GLY A 108 2.82 9.76 -1.92
N ASN A 109 2.58 11.05 -1.75
CA ASN A 109 2.22 11.58 -0.45
C ASN A 109 0.75 11.29 -0.12
N THR A 110 0.52 10.49 0.92
CA THR A 110 -0.81 10.15 1.42
C THR A 110 -1.07 10.66 2.84
N THR A 111 -0.23 11.55 3.34
CA THR A 111 -0.33 12.10 4.71
C THR A 111 -1.69 12.77 4.99
N ASP A 112 -2.29 13.41 3.98
CA ASP A 112 -3.58 14.10 4.11
C ASP A 112 -4.79 13.19 4.27
N ARG A 113 -4.64 11.88 3.97
CA ARG A 113 -5.74 10.89 3.93
C ARG A 113 -5.53 9.67 4.82
N LEU A 114 -4.58 9.74 5.75
CA LEU A 114 -4.28 8.64 6.68
C LEU A 114 -5.52 8.16 7.47
N ASP A 115 -6.39 9.08 7.85
CA ASP A 115 -7.64 8.79 8.55
C ASP A 115 -8.67 8.00 7.73
N LEU A 116 -8.52 7.98 6.40
CA LEU A 116 -9.41 7.24 5.50
C LEU A 116 -8.97 5.79 5.26
N PHE A 117 -7.72 5.43 5.52
CA PHE A 117 -7.23 4.08 5.27
C PHE A 117 -7.96 2.99 6.06
N PRO A 118 -8.29 3.16 7.35
CA PRO A 118 -9.09 2.17 8.07
C PRO A 118 -10.45 1.90 7.42
N LEU A 119 -11.03 2.88 6.72
CA LEU A 119 -12.32 2.75 6.04
C LEU A 119 -12.23 1.84 4.80
N THR A 120 -11.04 1.62 4.24
CA THR A 120 -10.84 0.70 3.12
C THR A 120 -11.00 -0.76 3.51
N GLY A 121 -10.95 -1.09 4.80
CA GLY A 121 -11.01 -2.47 5.30
C GLY A 121 -9.74 -3.29 5.06
N ALA A 122 -8.68 -2.72 4.50
CA ALA A 122 -7.41 -3.40 4.29
C ALA A 122 -6.78 -3.87 5.60
N SER A 123 -6.13 -5.04 5.59
CA SER A 123 -5.41 -5.56 6.76
C SER A 123 -4.16 -4.73 7.06
N CYS A 124 -3.48 -4.27 6.01
CA CYS A 124 -2.29 -3.44 6.11
C CYS A 124 -2.25 -2.42 4.98
N ILE A 125 -1.74 -1.21 5.26
CA ILE A 125 -1.41 -0.20 4.27
C ILE A 125 0.10 -0.04 4.16
N SER A 126 0.65 -0.11 2.95
CA SER A 126 2.06 0.19 2.64
C SER A 126 2.19 1.64 2.22
N LEU A 127 3.02 2.39 2.94
CA LEU A 127 3.18 3.83 2.79
C LEU A 127 4.45 4.17 2.00
N ASP A 128 4.30 5.09 1.05
CA ASP A 128 5.42 5.66 0.30
C ASP A 128 6.34 6.50 1.23
N HIS A 129 7.62 6.60 0.86
CA HIS A 129 8.62 7.39 1.59
C HIS A 129 8.27 8.88 1.71
N LYS A 130 7.39 9.38 0.86
CA LYS A 130 6.86 10.77 0.91
C LYS A 130 5.83 10.99 2.01
N THR A 131 5.29 9.91 2.59
CA THR A 131 4.31 9.99 3.67
C THR A 131 5.00 10.16 5.00
N ASP A 132 4.52 11.06 5.84
CA ASP A 132 5.03 11.28 7.20
C ASP A 132 4.70 10.06 8.08
N ILE A 133 5.73 9.27 8.42
CA ILE A 133 5.57 8.00 9.14
C ILE A 133 5.14 8.22 10.61
N ALA A 134 5.52 9.33 11.24
CA ALA A 134 5.10 9.64 12.61
C ALA A 134 3.60 9.98 12.65
N LYS A 135 3.12 10.76 11.68
CA LYS A 135 1.68 11.04 11.53
C LYS A 135 0.90 9.78 11.17
N ALA A 136 1.51 8.88 10.38
CA ALA A 136 0.88 7.60 10.08
C ALA A 136 0.69 6.78 11.36
N LYS A 137 1.68 6.73 12.26
CA LYS A 137 1.52 6.09 13.56
C LYS A 137 0.38 6.69 14.36
N GLU A 138 0.32 8.02 14.49
CA GLU A 138 -0.76 8.70 15.21
C GLU A 138 -2.15 8.37 14.66
N ALA A 139 -2.28 8.31 13.33
CA ALA A 139 -3.56 8.09 12.67
C ALA A 139 -4.02 6.63 12.68
N LEU A 140 -3.09 5.67 12.55
CA LEU A 140 -3.35 4.26 12.23
C LEU A 140 -3.14 3.29 13.39
N HIS A 141 -2.30 3.65 14.38
CA HIS A 141 -2.02 2.78 15.52
C HIS A 141 -3.29 2.33 16.23
N GLY A 142 -3.40 1.02 16.51
CA GLY A 142 -4.58 0.41 17.12
C GLY A 142 -5.80 0.28 16.19
N LYS A 143 -5.75 0.80 14.95
CA LYS A 143 -6.86 0.73 13.99
C LYS A 143 -6.58 -0.23 12.83
N MET A 144 -5.34 -0.27 12.35
CA MET A 144 -4.90 -1.18 11.28
C MET A 144 -3.39 -1.32 11.28
N CYS A 145 -2.89 -2.38 10.68
CA CYS A 145 -1.46 -2.53 10.39
C CYS A 145 -1.04 -1.54 9.30
N PHE A 146 0.16 -1.00 9.42
CA PHE A 146 0.78 -0.18 8.38
C PHE A 146 2.26 -0.52 8.24
N GLY A 147 2.82 -0.28 7.08
CA GLY A 147 4.22 -0.55 6.79
C GLY A 147 4.84 0.55 5.94
N GLY A 148 6.16 0.57 5.92
CA GLY A 148 6.94 1.54 5.16
C GLY A 148 8.20 1.93 5.93
N ASN A 149 8.87 3.02 5.63
CA ASN A 149 8.76 3.76 4.38
C ASN A 149 10.13 4.28 3.96
N VAL A 150 11.12 3.36 4.05
CA VAL A 150 12.51 3.66 3.68
C VAL A 150 12.58 4.02 2.20
N ASP A 151 13.21 5.15 1.85
CA ASP A 151 13.33 5.62 0.47
C ASP A 151 14.07 4.58 -0.41
N PRO A 152 13.39 4.03 -1.44
CA PRO A 152 13.95 2.94 -2.26
C PRO A 152 15.11 3.41 -3.16
N VAL A 153 15.17 4.69 -3.49
CA VAL A 153 16.20 5.23 -4.37
C VAL A 153 17.29 5.93 -3.59
N LYS A 154 16.93 6.89 -2.73
CA LYS A 154 17.92 7.67 -2.00
C LYS A 154 18.70 6.81 -1.01
N ILE A 155 18.02 5.94 -0.28
CA ILE A 155 18.59 5.12 0.79
C ILE A 155 18.95 3.73 0.30
N MET A 156 17.99 2.98 -0.28
CA MET A 156 18.25 1.59 -0.64
C MET A 156 19.22 1.45 -1.81
N LEU A 157 19.08 2.28 -2.85
CA LEU A 157 19.94 2.21 -4.05
C LEU A 157 21.26 2.99 -3.87
N ASN A 158 21.17 4.25 -3.44
CA ASN A 158 22.29 5.20 -3.48
C ASN A 158 22.95 5.42 -2.11
N GLY A 159 22.31 4.98 -1.02
CA GLY A 159 22.86 5.09 0.35
C GLY A 159 23.95 4.06 0.61
N SER A 160 24.78 4.36 1.59
CA SER A 160 25.71 3.39 2.17
C SER A 160 24.96 2.38 3.07
N VAL A 161 25.62 1.27 3.41
CA VAL A 161 25.10 0.30 4.40
C VAL A 161 24.75 0.98 5.73
N GLN A 162 25.56 1.98 6.13
CA GLN A 162 25.29 2.75 7.36
C GLN A 162 24.07 3.65 7.22
N ASP A 163 23.83 4.26 6.06
CA ASP A 163 22.62 5.07 5.82
C ASP A 163 21.36 4.21 5.91
N VAL A 164 21.41 2.98 5.36
CA VAL A 164 20.31 2.01 5.46
C VAL A 164 20.02 1.67 6.92
N GLU A 165 21.05 1.30 7.69
CA GLU A 165 20.91 0.95 9.12
C GLU A 165 20.32 2.12 9.93
N THR A 166 20.87 3.32 9.74
CA THR A 166 20.42 4.52 10.43
C THR A 166 18.96 4.83 10.12
N THR A 167 18.61 4.88 8.81
CA THR A 167 17.25 5.20 8.39
C THR A 167 16.25 4.14 8.84
N CYS A 168 16.57 2.85 8.69
CA CYS A 168 15.70 1.77 9.19
C CYS A 168 15.44 1.91 10.70
N THR A 169 16.50 2.18 11.46
CA THR A 169 16.40 2.38 12.92
C THR A 169 15.51 3.58 13.27
N GLU A 170 15.64 4.69 12.55
CA GLU A 170 14.81 5.88 12.75
C GLU A 170 13.34 5.60 12.43
N VAL A 171 13.06 4.93 11.32
CA VAL A 171 11.70 4.54 10.91
C VAL A 171 11.06 3.60 11.95
N ILE A 172 11.80 2.59 12.42
CA ILE A 172 11.30 1.67 13.43
C ILE A 172 11.04 2.40 14.75
N LYS A 173 11.94 3.29 15.19
CA LYS A 173 11.74 4.11 16.39
C LYS A 173 10.50 4.99 16.29
N ALA A 174 10.25 5.56 15.11
CA ALA A 174 9.11 6.43 14.89
C ALA A 174 7.77 5.68 14.85
N ALA A 175 7.75 4.45 14.32
CA ALA A 175 6.51 3.75 14.01
C ALA A 175 6.36 2.37 14.67
N GLY A 176 7.47 1.67 14.96
CA GLY A 176 7.47 0.25 15.33
C GLY A 176 7.26 -0.04 16.80
N THR A 177 7.30 0.95 17.69
CA THR A 177 7.01 0.77 19.11
C THR A 177 5.54 0.42 19.29
N ASP A 178 5.20 -0.54 20.13
CA ASP A 178 3.83 -0.97 20.44
C ASP A 178 3.16 -1.88 19.36
N GLY A 179 3.89 -2.32 18.34
CA GLY A 179 3.38 -3.24 17.31
C GLY A 179 2.51 -2.59 16.22
N GLY A 180 1.93 -3.44 15.36
CA GLY A 180 1.08 -2.97 14.25
C GLY A 180 1.83 -2.31 13.10
N PHE A 181 3.16 -2.42 13.07
CA PHE A 181 4.03 -1.84 12.06
C PHE A 181 4.89 -2.91 11.38
N VAL A 182 5.11 -2.77 10.09
CA VAL A 182 6.02 -3.60 9.29
C VAL A 182 7.05 -2.70 8.61
N LEU A 183 8.34 -2.93 8.88
CA LEU A 183 9.40 -2.22 8.15
C LEU A 183 9.39 -2.65 6.69
N MET A 184 9.19 -1.70 5.79
CA MET A 184 9.19 -1.90 4.34
C MET A 184 9.96 -0.77 3.65
N PRO A 185 10.49 -0.98 2.44
CA PRO A 185 10.77 0.13 1.55
C PRO A 185 9.49 0.89 1.22
N GLY A 186 9.60 2.18 0.95
CA GLY A 186 8.45 3.05 0.65
C GLY A 186 7.82 2.83 -0.73
N CYS A 187 8.42 1.98 -1.55
CA CYS A 187 7.91 1.51 -2.84
C CYS A 187 8.78 0.32 -3.29
N ASP A 188 8.54 -0.21 -4.49
CA ASP A 188 9.42 -1.22 -5.10
C ASP A 188 10.86 -0.73 -5.14
N ILE A 189 11.80 -1.61 -4.76
CA ILE A 189 13.22 -1.30 -4.83
C ILE A 189 13.74 -1.52 -6.27
N PRO A 190 14.61 -0.65 -6.79
CA PRO A 190 15.25 -0.87 -8.08
C PRO A 190 16.03 -2.19 -8.13
N PRO A 191 16.05 -2.90 -9.28
CA PRO A 191 16.72 -4.19 -9.40
C PRO A 191 18.25 -4.12 -9.20
N THR A 192 18.82 -2.92 -9.23
CA THR A 192 20.24 -2.64 -9.06
C THR A 192 20.63 -2.24 -7.64
N VAL A 193 19.70 -2.36 -6.66
CA VAL A 193 20.03 -2.11 -5.25
C VAL A 193 21.15 -3.06 -4.80
N PRO A 194 22.21 -2.54 -4.15
CA PRO A 194 23.30 -3.37 -3.65
C PRO A 194 22.80 -4.43 -2.67
N TYR A 195 23.25 -5.68 -2.83
CA TYR A 195 22.88 -6.78 -1.93
C TYR A 195 23.21 -6.49 -0.46
N ASP A 196 24.28 -5.77 -0.19
CA ASP A 196 24.67 -5.43 1.18
C ASP A 196 23.67 -4.47 1.83
N ASN A 197 23.07 -3.56 1.04
CA ASN A 197 21.99 -2.69 1.51
C ASN A 197 20.72 -3.51 1.82
N ILE A 198 20.37 -4.49 0.97
CA ILE A 198 19.23 -5.39 1.23
C ILE A 198 19.47 -6.21 2.50
N ARG A 199 20.67 -6.78 2.65
CA ARG A 199 21.05 -7.56 3.85
C ARG A 199 20.96 -6.71 5.10
N LYS A 200 21.49 -5.49 5.06
CA LYS A 200 21.46 -4.57 6.21
C LYS A 200 20.04 -4.19 6.58
N PHE A 201 19.19 -3.91 5.58
CA PHE A 201 17.76 -3.63 5.80
C PHE A 201 17.08 -4.77 6.59
N ILE A 202 17.25 -6.01 6.12
CA ILE A 202 16.69 -7.20 6.76
C ILE A 202 17.29 -7.41 8.16
N GLN A 203 18.62 -7.30 8.28
CA GLN A 203 19.32 -7.46 9.55
C GLN A 203 18.84 -6.47 10.59
N THR A 204 18.69 -5.19 10.24
CA THR A 204 18.22 -4.14 11.16
C THR A 204 16.82 -4.45 11.69
N ALA A 205 15.93 -4.98 10.82
CA ALA A 205 14.59 -5.39 11.25
C ALA A 205 14.62 -6.58 12.24
N HIS A 206 15.49 -7.58 12.00
CA HIS A 206 15.62 -8.75 12.87
C HIS A 206 16.32 -8.46 14.20
N GLU A 207 17.27 -7.54 14.22
CA GLU A 207 18.02 -7.19 15.43
C GLU A 207 17.26 -6.22 16.34
N TRP A 208 16.18 -5.61 15.82
CA TRP A 208 15.35 -4.72 16.61
C TRP A 208 14.68 -5.49 17.76
N LYS A 209 14.98 -5.09 19.00
CA LYS A 209 14.33 -5.60 20.20
C LYS A 209 13.37 -4.54 20.72
N MET A 210 12.10 -4.88 20.81
CA MET A 210 11.09 -4.07 21.50
C MET A 210 11.33 -4.08 22.99
#